data_267eab14ec56938b4e69249be86350ad
#
_entry.id   267eab14ec56938b4e69249be86350ad
#
_cell.length_a   1.000
_cell.length_b   1.000
_cell.length_c   1.000
_cell.angle_alpha   90.00
_cell.angle_beta   90.00
_cell.angle_gamma   90.00
#
_symmetry.space_group_name_H-M   'P 1'
#
loop_
_entity.id
_entity.type
_entity.pdbx_description
1 polymer ?
#
loop_
_entity_poly.entity_id
_entity_poly.type
_entity_poly.pdbx_seq_one_letter_code
_entity_poly.pdbx_strand_id
1 'polypeptide(L)'
;GARILPTIKDVYAIAEMIIKVKEPIECEYNLVRKDQLVFTYFHFACDKELTEAMMRSGSVCLAYETVTDKQGGLPLLIPMSEVAGRMSTQEGARFLEKPQGGRGILLGGVPGVKPAKVLVLGGGIVGTNAALMAAGLGADVTICDISLPRLRQLSEFMPKNVKTLFSSSHNIEKELPTTDLIIGAVLIPGAKAPHLITRPMLKLMKKGTVLVDVAIDQGGCFETSHPTTHAEPIYEVDGIIHYCVANIPGAVPCTSTLALTNATLPYAIRL
;
A
#
# COMPACT_ATOMS: atom_id res chain seq x y z
N GLY A 1 1.82 -26.29 -21.07
CA GLY A 1 2.94 -26.73 -21.01
C GLY A 1 4.17 -25.99 -20.45
N ALA A 2 4.19 -25.55 -19.17
CA ALA A 2 5.40 -25.03 -18.57
C ALA A 2 6.41 -26.14 -18.25
N ARG A 3 7.71 -25.85 -18.39
CA ARG A 3 8.80 -26.72 -17.97
C ARG A 3 9.33 -26.23 -16.64
N ILE A 4 9.38 -27.10 -15.64
CA ILE A 4 10.00 -26.81 -14.34
C ILE A 4 11.47 -27.20 -14.40
N LEU A 5 12.37 -26.30 -13.99
CA LEU A 5 13.80 -26.52 -13.90
C LEU A 5 14.22 -26.77 -12.45
N PRO A 6 15.31 -27.57 -12.22
CA PRO A 6 15.71 -27.94 -10.87
C PRO A 6 16.13 -26.78 -9.98
N THR A 7 16.79 -25.75 -10.55
CA THR A 7 17.35 -24.65 -9.78
C THR A 7 17.05 -23.29 -10.44
N ILE A 8 17.11 -22.24 -9.64
CA ILE A 8 17.01 -20.85 -10.12
C ILE A 8 18.15 -20.54 -11.11
N LYS A 9 19.34 -21.09 -10.90
CA LYS A 9 20.49 -20.92 -11.82
C LYS A 9 20.16 -21.43 -13.21
N ASP A 10 19.50 -22.59 -13.29
CA ASP A 10 19.11 -23.18 -14.58
C ASP A 10 18.09 -22.28 -15.31
N VAL A 11 17.16 -21.65 -14.55
CA VAL A 11 16.20 -20.71 -15.12
C VAL A 11 16.90 -19.49 -15.70
N TYR A 12 17.76 -18.83 -14.92
CA TYR A 12 18.50 -17.66 -15.40
C TYR A 12 19.45 -17.99 -16.57
N ALA A 13 20.02 -19.20 -16.59
CA ALA A 13 20.97 -19.61 -17.64
C ALA A 13 20.33 -19.73 -19.03
N ILE A 14 19.04 -20.13 -19.12
CA ILE A 14 18.39 -20.40 -20.41
C ILE A 14 17.34 -19.37 -20.80
N ALA A 15 16.74 -18.67 -19.84
CA ALA A 15 15.67 -17.71 -20.13
C ALA A 15 16.22 -16.43 -20.78
N GLU A 16 15.57 -15.95 -21.81
CA GLU A 16 15.83 -14.62 -22.41
C GLU A 16 15.14 -13.52 -21.62
N MET A 17 13.97 -13.84 -21.04
CA MET A 17 13.19 -12.95 -20.18
C MET A 17 12.92 -13.61 -18.83
N ILE A 18 13.22 -12.88 -17.75
CA ILE A 18 12.87 -13.23 -16.38
C ILE A 18 11.68 -12.38 -15.96
N ILE A 19 10.59 -13.03 -15.53
CA ILE A 19 9.42 -12.37 -14.95
C ILE A 19 9.32 -12.73 -13.48
N LYS A 20 9.28 -11.74 -12.63
CA LYS A 20 9.16 -11.89 -11.16
C LYS A 20 8.10 -10.96 -10.61
N VAL A 21 7.78 -11.11 -9.33
CA VAL A 21 6.95 -10.14 -8.60
C VAL A 21 7.83 -9.07 -7.95
N LYS A 22 8.83 -9.50 -7.17
CA LYS A 22 9.77 -8.63 -6.46
C LYS A 22 11.12 -8.59 -7.15
N GLU A 23 11.90 -7.57 -6.81
CA GLU A 23 13.27 -7.35 -7.25
C GLU A 23 14.16 -8.58 -7.10
N PRO A 24 15.22 -8.74 -7.91
CA PRO A 24 16.28 -9.70 -7.65
C PRO A 24 16.89 -9.47 -6.27
N ILE A 25 17.16 -10.54 -5.54
CA ILE A 25 17.86 -10.51 -4.26
C ILE A 25 19.35 -10.79 -4.45
N GLU A 26 20.18 -10.53 -3.44
CA GLU A 26 21.64 -10.59 -3.51
C GLU A 26 22.18 -11.89 -4.16
N CYS A 27 21.62 -13.05 -3.81
CA CYS A 27 22.02 -14.34 -4.39
C CYS A 27 21.65 -14.49 -5.89
N GLU A 28 20.79 -13.63 -6.43
CA GLU A 28 20.38 -13.61 -7.82
C GLU A 28 21.19 -12.63 -8.68
N TYR A 29 21.87 -11.63 -8.08
CA TYR A 29 22.55 -10.57 -8.83
C TYR A 29 23.55 -11.10 -9.87
N ASN A 30 24.31 -12.13 -9.51
CA ASN A 30 25.31 -12.75 -10.39
C ASN A 30 24.71 -13.74 -11.39
N LEU A 31 23.41 -14.02 -11.32
CA LEU A 31 22.71 -14.89 -12.26
C LEU A 31 22.13 -14.11 -13.44
N VAL A 32 21.89 -12.82 -13.24
CA VAL A 32 21.37 -11.93 -14.29
C VAL A 32 22.44 -11.72 -15.35
N ARG A 33 22.10 -11.95 -16.61
CA ARG A 33 23.05 -11.90 -17.73
C ARG A 33 22.93 -10.59 -18.51
N LYS A 34 23.99 -10.24 -19.21
CA LYS A 34 24.00 -9.17 -20.20
C LYS A 34 22.89 -9.41 -21.25
N ASP A 35 22.18 -8.36 -21.60
CA ASP A 35 21.08 -8.33 -22.57
C ASP A 35 19.86 -9.17 -22.18
N GLN A 36 19.85 -9.79 -20.99
CA GLN A 36 18.69 -10.50 -20.46
C GLN A 36 17.63 -9.49 -20.01
N LEU A 37 16.37 -9.70 -20.43
CA LEU A 37 15.26 -8.88 -20.00
C LEU A 37 14.78 -9.31 -18.60
N VAL A 38 14.69 -8.37 -17.66
CA VAL A 38 14.12 -8.62 -16.34
C VAL A 38 12.90 -7.71 -16.16
N PHE A 39 11.72 -8.30 -16.01
CA PHE A 39 10.44 -7.63 -15.91
C PHE A 39 9.80 -7.91 -14.53
N THR A 40 9.85 -6.94 -13.63
CA THR A 40 9.47 -7.08 -12.21
C THR A 40 9.28 -5.70 -11.56
N TYR A 41 8.83 -5.64 -10.29
CA TYR A 41 9.06 -4.47 -9.45
C TYR A 41 10.53 -4.41 -9.05
N PHE A 42 11.17 -3.27 -9.18
CA PHE A 42 12.59 -3.09 -8.83
C PHE A 42 12.81 -2.22 -7.59
N HIS A 43 12.03 -1.17 -7.41
CA HIS A 43 12.19 -0.19 -6.32
C HIS A 43 13.61 0.38 -6.22
N PHE A 44 14.27 0.62 -7.35
CA PHE A 44 15.68 1.06 -7.43
C PHE A 44 16.04 2.24 -6.52
N ALA A 45 15.12 3.18 -6.32
CA ALA A 45 15.36 4.34 -5.46
C ALA A 45 15.63 3.99 -3.99
N CYS A 46 15.23 2.80 -3.55
CA CYS A 46 15.35 2.35 -2.16
C CYS A 46 16.57 1.42 -1.95
N ASP A 47 17.17 0.87 -3.03
CA ASP A 47 18.24 -0.11 -2.95
C ASP A 47 19.39 0.23 -3.92
N LYS A 48 20.46 0.78 -3.35
CA LYS A 48 21.66 1.15 -4.10
C LYS A 48 22.41 -0.09 -4.61
N GLU A 49 22.51 -1.16 -3.80
CA GLU A 49 23.26 -2.37 -4.16
C GLU A 49 22.60 -3.10 -5.32
N LEU A 50 21.28 -3.25 -5.28
CA LEU A 50 20.49 -3.77 -6.39
C LEU A 50 20.70 -2.94 -7.66
N THR A 51 20.62 -1.61 -7.55
CA THR A 51 20.79 -0.70 -8.69
C THR A 51 22.17 -0.91 -9.34
N GLU A 52 23.23 -0.90 -8.54
CA GLU A 52 24.61 -1.12 -9.03
C GLU A 52 24.79 -2.53 -9.60
N ALA A 53 24.17 -3.56 -9.01
CA ALA A 53 24.24 -4.92 -9.51
C ALA A 53 23.58 -5.04 -10.90
N MET A 54 22.40 -4.47 -11.08
CA MET A 54 21.70 -4.48 -12.38
C MET A 54 22.46 -3.68 -13.43
N MET A 55 23.07 -2.56 -13.06
CA MET A 55 23.96 -1.80 -13.97
C MET A 55 25.17 -2.63 -14.40
N ARG A 56 25.81 -3.33 -13.46
CA ARG A 56 26.98 -4.19 -13.76
C ARG A 56 26.62 -5.38 -14.64
N SER A 57 25.41 -5.94 -14.48
CA SER A 57 24.96 -7.10 -15.28
C SER A 57 24.81 -6.78 -16.77
N GLY A 58 24.52 -5.50 -17.10
CA GLY A 58 24.19 -5.08 -18.47
C GLY A 58 22.86 -5.63 -18.97
N SER A 59 21.96 -6.02 -18.07
CA SER A 59 20.62 -6.50 -18.38
C SER A 59 19.67 -5.36 -18.78
N VAL A 60 18.55 -5.70 -19.39
CA VAL A 60 17.46 -4.80 -19.70
C VAL A 60 16.42 -4.88 -18.60
N CYS A 61 16.37 -3.89 -17.72
CA CYS A 61 15.43 -3.83 -16.60
C CYS A 61 14.18 -3.06 -16.97
N LEU A 62 13.01 -3.72 -16.91
CA LEU A 62 11.70 -3.09 -17.05
C LEU A 62 10.97 -3.15 -15.72
N ALA A 63 10.83 -2.00 -15.07
CA ALA A 63 10.20 -1.89 -13.77
C ALA A 63 8.67 -1.77 -13.92
N TYR A 64 7.90 -2.64 -13.27
CA TYR A 64 6.43 -2.58 -13.27
C TYR A 64 5.92 -1.22 -12.80
N GLU A 65 6.55 -0.66 -11.77
CA GLU A 65 6.16 0.59 -11.15
C GLU A 65 6.41 1.84 -11.99
N THR A 66 7.13 1.73 -13.11
CA THR A 66 7.44 2.86 -14.01
C THR A 66 6.81 2.72 -15.40
N VAL A 67 6.14 1.60 -15.69
CA VAL A 67 5.41 1.45 -16.94
C VAL A 67 4.20 2.39 -16.93
N THR A 68 4.15 3.31 -17.92
CA THR A 68 3.04 4.26 -18.06
C THR A 68 2.14 3.92 -19.24
N ASP A 69 0.85 4.20 -19.09
CA ASP A 69 -0.10 4.22 -20.17
C ASP A 69 -0.08 5.57 -20.93
N LYS A 70 -0.92 5.69 -21.97
CA LYS A 70 -1.02 6.93 -22.78
C LYS A 70 -1.53 8.13 -22.00
N GLN A 71 -2.19 7.92 -20.87
CA GLN A 71 -2.73 8.94 -19.98
C GLN A 71 -1.79 9.27 -18.81
N GLY A 72 -0.60 8.64 -18.76
CA GLY A 72 0.36 8.80 -17.66
C GLY A 72 0.03 7.99 -16.40
N GLY A 73 -0.97 7.09 -16.47
CA GLY A 73 -1.28 6.15 -15.41
C GLY A 73 -0.21 5.06 -15.27
N LEU A 74 -0.18 4.39 -14.12
CA LEU A 74 0.76 3.30 -13.80
C LEU A 74 0.02 1.95 -13.74
N PRO A 75 -0.35 1.36 -14.89
CA PRO A 75 -1.28 0.24 -14.97
C PRO A 75 -0.81 -1.02 -14.25
N LEU A 76 0.50 -1.22 -14.10
CA LEU A 76 1.06 -2.38 -13.43
C LEU A 76 1.23 -2.18 -11.91
N LEU A 77 1.15 -0.93 -11.43
CA LEU A 77 1.14 -0.61 -10.01
C LEU A 77 -0.29 -0.65 -9.42
N ILE A 78 -1.29 -0.34 -10.24
CA ILE A 78 -2.71 -0.26 -9.84
C ILE A 78 -3.19 -1.50 -9.07
N PRO A 79 -3.00 -2.75 -9.56
CA PRO A 79 -3.59 -3.92 -8.90
C PRO A 79 -3.10 -4.11 -7.45
N MET A 80 -1.82 -3.90 -7.20
CA MET A 80 -1.27 -4.02 -5.84
C MET A 80 -1.72 -2.88 -4.94
N SER A 81 -1.91 -1.69 -5.49
CA SER A 81 -2.49 -0.54 -4.78
C SER A 81 -3.96 -0.79 -4.39
N GLU A 82 -4.73 -1.43 -5.25
CA GLU A 82 -6.12 -1.82 -4.96
C GLU A 82 -6.18 -2.86 -3.85
N VAL A 83 -5.35 -3.90 -3.93
CA VAL A 83 -5.27 -4.94 -2.88
C VAL A 83 -4.84 -4.32 -1.56
N ALA A 84 -3.78 -3.50 -1.56
CA ALA A 84 -3.27 -2.85 -0.34
C ALA A 84 -4.33 -1.94 0.31
N GLY A 85 -5.06 -1.16 -0.50
CA GLY A 85 -6.14 -0.30 0.00
C GLY A 85 -7.27 -1.10 0.65
N ARG A 86 -7.69 -2.21 0.05
CA ARG A 86 -8.72 -3.09 0.61
C ARG A 86 -8.25 -3.79 1.89
N MET A 87 -7.04 -4.30 1.88
CA MET A 87 -6.41 -4.95 3.03
C MET A 87 -6.22 -3.99 4.20
N SER A 88 -5.89 -2.72 3.96
CA SER A 88 -5.70 -1.74 5.02
C SER A 88 -6.96 -1.55 5.89
N THR A 89 -8.14 -1.62 5.28
CA THR A 89 -9.41 -1.61 6.02
C THR A 89 -9.65 -2.91 6.77
N GLN A 90 -9.37 -4.06 6.13
CA GLN A 90 -9.56 -5.37 6.75
C GLN A 90 -8.69 -5.53 8.00
N GLU A 91 -7.39 -5.23 7.89
CA GLU A 91 -6.47 -5.29 9.02
C GLU A 91 -6.77 -4.19 10.06
N GLY A 92 -7.09 -2.98 9.62
CA GLY A 92 -7.52 -1.91 10.51
C GLY A 92 -8.73 -2.31 11.37
N ALA A 93 -9.75 -2.93 10.77
CA ALA A 93 -10.92 -3.44 11.48
C ALA A 93 -10.54 -4.54 12.48
N ARG A 94 -9.66 -5.47 12.10
CA ARG A 94 -9.16 -6.55 12.97
C ARG A 94 -8.44 -6.00 14.20
N PHE A 95 -7.53 -5.04 14.01
CA PHE A 95 -6.76 -4.48 15.12
C PHE A 95 -7.54 -3.48 16.00
N LEU A 96 -8.75 -3.07 15.60
CA LEU A 96 -9.69 -2.38 16.48
C LEU A 96 -10.33 -3.31 17.53
N GLU A 97 -10.25 -4.63 17.32
CA GLU A 97 -10.79 -5.61 18.28
C GLU A 97 -10.01 -5.60 19.60
N LYS A 98 -10.71 -5.82 20.71
CA LYS A 98 -10.10 -5.81 22.06
C LYS A 98 -9.00 -6.85 22.25
N PRO A 99 -9.13 -8.11 21.75
CA PRO A 99 -8.07 -9.11 21.86
C PRO A 99 -6.78 -8.71 21.12
N GLN A 100 -6.86 -7.81 20.15
CA GLN A 100 -5.70 -7.31 19.40
C GLN A 100 -5.10 -6.02 19.99
N GLY A 101 -5.54 -5.59 21.17
CA GLY A 101 -5.10 -4.35 21.82
C GLY A 101 -5.95 -3.11 21.46
N GLY A 102 -6.82 -3.23 20.48
CA GLY A 102 -7.68 -2.15 20.03
C GLY A 102 -8.73 -1.71 21.05
N ARG A 103 -9.50 -0.70 20.65
CA ARG A 103 -10.55 -0.09 21.50
C ARG A 103 -11.79 -0.97 21.70
N GLY A 104 -11.90 -2.11 21.01
CA GLY A 104 -13.07 -2.98 21.03
C GLY A 104 -14.25 -2.37 20.25
N ILE A 105 -13.99 -1.81 19.09
CA ILE A 105 -14.99 -1.12 18.25
C ILE A 105 -15.24 -1.94 16.99
N LEU A 106 -16.52 -2.21 16.72
CA LEU A 106 -16.98 -2.78 15.47
C LEU A 106 -17.11 -1.67 14.40
N LEU A 107 -16.51 -1.88 13.24
CA LEU A 107 -16.38 -0.85 12.22
C LEU A 107 -17.76 -0.29 11.77
N GLY A 108 -18.73 -1.17 11.54
CA GLY A 108 -20.07 -0.77 11.08
C GLY A 108 -21.05 -0.37 12.20
N GLY A 109 -20.66 -0.53 13.48
CA GLY A 109 -21.60 -0.37 14.58
C GLY A 109 -22.72 -1.42 14.56
N VAL A 110 -23.79 -1.18 15.31
CA VAL A 110 -25.03 -1.99 15.30
C VAL A 110 -26.21 -1.05 15.54
N PRO A 111 -27.48 -1.47 15.32
CA PRO A 111 -28.64 -0.65 15.66
C PRO A 111 -28.57 -0.09 17.09
N GLY A 112 -28.62 1.23 17.22
CA GLY A 112 -28.47 1.92 18.49
C GLY A 112 -27.03 2.28 18.90
N VAL A 113 -26.01 1.77 18.18
CA VAL A 113 -24.60 2.11 18.40
C VAL A 113 -23.99 2.66 17.12
N LYS A 114 -23.38 3.83 17.21
CA LYS A 114 -22.75 4.50 16.05
C LYS A 114 -21.61 3.67 15.47
N PRO A 115 -21.39 3.71 14.14
CA PRO A 115 -20.23 3.10 13.50
C PRO A 115 -18.93 3.78 13.93
N ALA A 116 -17.81 3.10 13.70
CA ALA A 116 -16.48 3.66 13.83
C ALA A 116 -16.26 4.80 12.82
N LYS A 117 -15.42 5.75 13.20
CA LYS A 117 -14.92 6.78 12.29
C LYS A 117 -13.60 6.38 11.68
N VAL A 118 -13.53 6.40 10.36
CA VAL A 118 -12.34 6.07 9.57
C VAL A 118 -11.86 7.32 8.85
N LEU A 119 -10.59 7.68 9.06
CA LEU A 119 -9.93 8.78 8.36
C LEU A 119 -8.93 8.19 7.35
N VAL A 120 -9.11 8.50 6.07
CA VAL A 120 -8.22 8.07 5.00
C VAL A 120 -7.43 9.28 4.50
N LEU A 121 -6.11 9.21 4.61
CA LEU A 121 -5.19 10.27 4.18
C LEU A 121 -4.61 9.93 2.80
N GLY A 122 -5.06 10.64 1.78
CA GLY A 122 -4.74 10.43 0.37
C GLY A 122 -5.90 9.81 -0.41
N GLY A 123 -6.34 10.49 -1.46
CA GLY A 123 -7.44 10.10 -2.35
C GLY A 123 -6.99 9.35 -3.60
N GLY A 124 -5.77 8.79 -3.62
CA GLY A 124 -5.26 7.97 -4.71
C GLY A 124 -5.95 6.60 -4.81
N ILE A 125 -5.36 5.64 -5.52
CA ILE A 125 -5.92 4.30 -5.72
C ILE A 125 -6.06 3.57 -4.38
N VAL A 126 -5.02 3.57 -3.56
CA VAL A 126 -5.01 2.96 -2.22
C VAL A 126 -6.14 3.53 -1.36
N GLY A 127 -6.16 4.86 -1.17
CA GLY A 127 -7.14 5.50 -0.30
C GLY A 127 -8.57 5.38 -0.80
N THR A 128 -8.78 5.42 -2.11
CA THR A 128 -10.10 5.18 -2.72
C THR A 128 -10.62 3.79 -2.37
N ASN A 129 -9.79 2.75 -2.52
CA ASN A 129 -10.17 1.38 -2.20
C ASN A 129 -10.35 1.16 -0.69
N ALA A 130 -9.51 1.78 0.14
CA ALA A 130 -9.68 1.76 1.59
C ALA A 130 -11.02 2.39 2.01
N ALA A 131 -11.33 3.57 1.50
CA ALA A 131 -12.58 4.27 1.80
C ALA A 131 -13.82 3.49 1.34
N LEU A 132 -13.78 2.88 0.15
CA LEU A 132 -14.86 2.03 -0.36
C LEU A 132 -15.10 0.81 0.53
N MET A 133 -14.04 0.13 0.97
CA MET A 133 -14.17 -1.02 1.86
C MET A 133 -14.68 -0.62 3.25
N ALA A 134 -14.16 0.46 3.83
CA ALA A 134 -14.62 0.95 5.12
C ALA A 134 -16.11 1.37 5.07
N ALA A 135 -16.49 2.08 4.00
CA ALA A 135 -17.88 2.46 3.77
C ALA A 135 -18.79 1.25 3.55
N GLY A 136 -18.33 0.23 2.81
CA GLY A 136 -19.06 -1.02 2.59
C GLY A 136 -19.27 -1.83 3.88
N LEU A 137 -18.37 -1.72 4.86
CA LEU A 137 -18.53 -2.27 6.20
C LEU A 137 -19.40 -1.38 7.11
N GLY A 138 -19.91 -0.26 6.62
CA GLY A 138 -20.81 0.63 7.33
C GLY A 138 -20.15 1.71 8.19
N ALA A 139 -18.85 1.93 8.09
CA ALA A 139 -18.14 2.98 8.82
C ALA A 139 -18.56 4.40 8.39
N ASP A 140 -18.38 5.40 9.28
CA ASP A 140 -18.41 6.82 8.93
C ASP A 140 -17.02 7.23 8.45
N VAL A 141 -16.86 7.47 7.14
CA VAL A 141 -15.56 7.64 6.49
C VAL A 141 -15.32 9.09 6.10
N THR A 142 -14.13 9.59 6.40
CA THR A 142 -13.61 10.86 5.85
C THR A 142 -12.37 10.56 5.01
N ILE A 143 -12.38 10.93 3.72
CA ILE A 143 -11.22 10.81 2.83
C ILE A 143 -10.63 12.21 2.55
N CYS A 144 -9.32 12.34 2.76
CA CYS A 144 -8.57 13.58 2.59
C CYS A 144 -7.69 13.55 1.34
N ASP A 145 -7.64 14.66 0.62
CA ASP A 145 -6.66 14.89 -0.46
C ASP A 145 -6.35 16.39 -0.56
N ILE A 146 -5.19 16.73 -1.12
CA ILE A 146 -4.81 18.13 -1.40
C ILE A 146 -5.37 18.62 -2.74
N SER A 147 -5.79 17.71 -3.61
CA SER A 147 -6.33 18.00 -4.94
C SER A 147 -7.84 18.20 -4.89
N LEU A 148 -8.29 19.43 -5.01
CA LEU A 148 -9.73 19.73 -5.12
C LEU A 148 -10.42 19.05 -6.30
N PRO A 149 -9.78 18.96 -7.51
CA PRO A 149 -10.33 18.15 -8.60
C PRO A 149 -10.55 16.69 -8.20
N ARG A 150 -9.59 16.10 -7.48
CA ARG A 150 -9.71 14.71 -7.00
C ARG A 150 -10.84 14.56 -5.99
N LEU A 151 -10.96 15.49 -5.04
CA LEU A 151 -12.07 15.50 -4.06
C LEU A 151 -13.44 15.59 -4.74
N ARG A 152 -13.58 16.40 -5.81
CA ARG A 152 -14.82 16.46 -6.60
C ARG A 152 -15.14 15.10 -7.24
N GLN A 153 -14.16 14.49 -7.92
CA GLN A 153 -14.36 13.15 -8.49
C GLN A 153 -14.79 12.13 -7.43
N LEU A 154 -14.11 12.13 -6.28
CA LEU A 154 -14.46 11.22 -5.17
C LEU A 154 -15.89 11.44 -4.69
N SER A 155 -16.34 12.70 -4.55
CA SER A 155 -17.70 13.01 -4.11
C SER A 155 -18.80 12.56 -5.07
N GLU A 156 -18.48 12.32 -6.35
CA GLU A 156 -19.43 11.87 -7.37
C GLU A 156 -19.75 10.38 -7.28
N PHE A 157 -18.76 9.53 -6.93
CA PHE A 157 -18.94 8.08 -6.96
C PHE A 157 -18.84 7.38 -5.60
N MET A 158 -18.36 8.06 -4.58
CA MET A 158 -18.26 7.47 -3.25
C MET A 158 -19.64 7.27 -2.61
N PRO A 159 -19.83 6.22 -1.78
CA PRO A 159 -21.04 6.05 -0.97
C PRO A 159 -21.34 7.27 -0.07
N LYS A 160 -22.60 7.46 0.27
CA LYS A 160 -23.06 8.64 1.05
C LYS A 160 -22.46 8.74 2.46
N ASN A 161 -21.96 7.65 3.01
CA ASN A 161 -21.23 7.60 4.29
C ASN A 161 -19.75 7.94 4.16
N VAL A 162 -19.29 8.34 2.96
CA VAL A 162 -17.94 8.88 2.73
C VAL A 162 -18.03 10.40 2.53
N LYS A 163 -17.27 11.13 3.31
CA LYS A 163 -17.12 12.60 3.21
C LYS A 163 -15.74 12.92 2.68
N THR A 164 -15.64 13.93 1.84
CA THR A 164 -14.36 14.44 1.34
C THR A 164 -13.91 15.65 2.17
N LEU A 165 -12.62 15.73 2.46
CA LEU A 165 -12.03 16.82 3.25
C LEU A 165 -10.70 17.26 2.63
N PHE A 166 -10.44 18.57 2.58
CA PHE A 166 -9.14 19.06 2.13
C PHE A 166 -8.06 18.71 3.15
N SER A 167 -6.97 18.10 2.68
CA SER A 167 -5.85 17.62 3.51
C SER A 167 -4.97 18.81 3.95
N SER A 168 -5.28 19.38 5.11
CA SER A 168 -4.43 20.34 5.82
C SER A 168 -4.17 19.84 7.24
N SER A 169 -3.03 20.20 7.84
CA SER A 169 -2.70 19.81 9.23
C SER A 169 -3.86 20.16 10.17
N HIS A 170 -4.43 21.36 10.04
CA HIS A 170 -5.56 21.80 10.86
C HIS A 170 -6.81 20.91 10.73
N ASN A 171 -7.16 20.52 9.51
CA ASN A 171 -8.33 19.65 9.28
C ASN A 171 -8.08 18.24 9.81
N ILE A 172 -6.88 17.72 9.60
CA ILE A 172 -6.47 16.41 10.13
C ILE A 172 -6.57 16.43 11.66
N GLU A 173 -5.94 17.40 12.32
CA GLU A 173 -5.95 17.53 13.79
C GLU A 173 -7.36 17.55 14.37
N LYS A 174 -8.31 18.21 13.71
CA LYS A 174 -9.73 18.26 14.14
C LYS A 174 -10.43 16.90 14.07
N GLU A 175 -10.05 16.03 13.14
CA GLU A 175 -10.66 14.70 13.00
C GLU A 175 -10.12 13.70 14.04
N LEU A 176 -8.83 13.83 14.46
CA LEU A 176 -8.14 12.86 15.30
C LEU A 176 -8.87 12.48 16.61
N PRO A 177 -9.44 13.43 17.40
CA PRO A 177 -10.09 13.09 18.69
C PRO A 177 -11.27 12.13 18.58
N THR A 178 -11.88 12.06 17.41
CA THR A 178 -13.08 11.23 17.18
C THR A 178 -12.82 10.04 16.28
N THR A 179 -11.66 9.96 15.65
CA THR A 179 -11.29 8.89 14.72
C THR A 179 -10.87 7.61 15.47
N ASP A 180 -11.26 6.48 14.94
CA ASP A 180 -10.97 5.15 15.50
C ASP A 180 -9.92 4.40 14.66
N LEU A 181 -9.93 4.62 13.32
CA LEU A 181 -8.99 4.03 12.36
C LEU A 181 -8.49 5.12 11.42
N ILE A 182 -7.17 5.21 11.26
CA ILE A 182 -6.53 6.10 10.27
C ILE A 182 -5.75 5.26 9.27
N ILE A 183 -5.95 5.53 7.98
CA ILE A 183 -5.25 4.85 6.89
C ILE A 183 -4.40 5.87 6.14
N GLY A 184 -3.09 5.72 6.21
CA GLY A 184 -2.11 6.50 5.47
C GLY A 184 -1.93 5.94 4.05
N ALA A 185 -2.36 6.69 3.04
CA ALA A 185 -2.41 6.25 1.65
C ALA A 185 -1.84 7.29 0.68
N VAL A 186 -0.92 8.13 1.15
CA VAL A 186 -0.25 9.14 0.32
C VAL A 186 1.00 8.54 -0.29
N LEU A 187 1.06 8.57 -1.60
CA LEU A 187 2.21 8.16 -2.41
C LEU A 187 2.63 9.34 -3.28
N ILE A 188 3.91 9.72 -3.19
CA ILE A 188 4.52 10.69 -4.09
C ILE A 188 5.54 9.95 -4.94
N PRO A 189 5.32 9.80 -6.26
CA PRO A 189 6.25 9.10 -7.13
C PRO A 189 7.67 9.68 -7.04
N GLY A 190 8.66 8.83 -6.75
CA GLY A 190 10.08 9.23 -6.67
C GLY A 190 10.48 10.06 -5.45
N ALA A 191 9.58 10.25 -4.46
CA ALA A 191 9.88 10.98 -3.23
C ALA A 191 9.37 10.22 -1.98
N LYS A 192 9.91 10.59 -0.81
CA LYS A 192 9.38 10.12 0.46
C LYS A 192 7.99 10.67 0.70
N ALA A 193 7.11 9.88 1.31
CA ALA A 193 5.80 10.35 1.76
C ALA A 193 5.97 11.46 2.82
N PRO A 194 5.12 12.50 2.81
CA PRO A 194 5.13 13.51 3.87
C PRO A 194 4.57 12.91 5.16
N HIS A 195 5.14 13.27 6.31
CA HIS A 195 4.57 12.90 7.60
C HIS A 195 3.32 13.76 7.88
N LEU A 196 2.16 13.18 7.67
CA LEU A 196 0.86 13.85 7.88
C LEU A 196 0.38 13.76 9.34
N ILE A 197 0.84 12.73 10.06
CA ILE A 197 0.62 12.55 11.49
C ILE A 197 1.98 12.63 12.19
N THR A 198 2.13 13.64 13.03
CA THR A 198 3.34 13.82 13.85
C THR A 198 3.17 13.13 15.20
N ARG A 199 4.29 12.84 15.89
CA ARG A 199 4.23 12.22 17.23
C ARG A 199 3.40 13.02 18.25
N PRO A 200 3.49 14.36 18.33
CA PRO A 200 2.61 15.14 19.22
C PRO A 200 1.12 14.94 18.95
N MET A 201 0.72 14.72 17.68
CA MET A 201 -0.67 14.52 17.30
C MET A 201 -1.26 13.19 17.83
N LEU A 202 -0.43 12.19 18.17
CA LEU A 202 -0.92 10.95 18.80
C LEU A 202 -1.65 11.23 20.11
N LYS A 203 -1.28 12.28 20.85
CA LYS A 203 -1.93 12.68 22.09
C LYS A 203 -3.37 13.18 21.91
N LEU A 204 -3.76 13.56 20.69
CA LEU A 204 -5.12 13.96 20.34
C LEU A 204 -6.02 12.75 20.12
N MET A 205 -5.45 11.57 19.90
CA MET A 205 -6.18 10.34 19.62
C MET A 205 -6.55 9.61 20.91
N LYS A 206 -7.53 8.74 20.81
CA LYS A 206 -7.91 7.86 21.92
C LYS A 206 -6.97 6.63 21.92
N LYS A 207 -6.58 6.16 23.11
CA LYS A 207 -5.79 4.94 23.25
C LYS A 207 -6.47 3.75 22.57
N GLY A 208 -5.70 2.93 21.86
CA GLY A 208 -6.19 1.81 21.06
C GLY A 208 -6.76 2.23 19.69
N THR A 209 -6.64 3.51 19.28
CA THR A 209 -6.82 3.91 17.88
C THR A 209 -5.79 3.18 17.01
N VAL A 210 -6.17 2.80 15.80
CA VAL A 210 -5.31 2.05 14.87
C VAL A 210 -4.85 2.97 13.74
N LEU A 211 -3.55 2.98 13.48
CA LEU A 211 -2.90 3.60 12.33
C LEU A 211 -2.45 2.50 11.37
N VAL A 212 -2.92 2.51 10.14
CA VAL A 212 -2.45 1.62 9.06
C VAL A 212 -1.66 2.46 8.06
N ASP A 213 -0.36 2.24 7.97
CA ASP A 213 0.50 2.97 7.04
C ASP A 213 0.78 2.14 5.78
N VAL A 214 0.03 2.40 4.72
CA VAL A 214 0.20 1.70 3.43
C VAL A 214 1.39 2.25 2.65
N ALA A 215 1.84 3.47 2.96
CA ALA A 215 2.99 4.11 2.32
C ALA A 215 4.33 3.74 2.95
N ILE A 216 4.37 2.73 3.82
CA ILE A 216 5.56 2.36 4.61
C ILE A 216 6.78 2.06 3.75
N ASP A 217 6.60 1.43 2.59
CA ASP A 217 7.69 1.14 1.63
C ASP A 217 8.37 2.42 1.09
N GLN A 218 7.74 3.60 1.26
CA GLN A 218 8.27 4.91 0.87
C GLN A 218 8.51 5.83 2.07
N GLY A 219 8.76 5.26 3.24
CA GLY A 219 9.08 5.98 4.47
C GLY A 219 7.90 6.26 5.38
N GLY A 220 6.68 5.96 4.95
CA GLY A 220 5.46 6.10 5.75
C GLY A 220 4.86 7.52 5.80
N CYS A 221 3.56 7.59 6.05
CA CYS A 221 2.81 8.84 6.21
C CYS A 221 2.81 9.36 7.65
N PHE A 222 3.29 8.59 8.62
CA PHE A 222 3.30 8.94 10.03
C PHE A 222 4.73 9.03 10.54
N GLU A 223 5.04 10.06 11.33
CA GLU A 223 6.38 10.27 11.88
C GLU A 223 6.87 9.09 12.74
N THR A 224 5.93 8.36 13.33
CA THR A 224 6.21 7.21 14.19
C THR A 224 6.19 5.87 13.45
N SER A 225 6.01 5.88 12.13
CA SER A 225 6.00 4.66 11.31
C SER A 225 7.39 4.07 11.16
N HIS A 226 7.47 2.75 11.33
CA HIS A 226 8.60 1.93 10.90
C HIS A 226 8.10 0.59 10.34
N PRO A 227 8.81 -0.01 9.37
CA PRO A 227 8.37 -1.24 8.73
C PRO A 227 8.21 -2.39 9.71
N THR A 228 7.12 -3.17 9.53
CA THR A 228 6.85 -4.41 10.23
C THR A 228 6.68 -5.56 9.25
N THR A 229 6.51 -6.77 9.76
CA THR A 229 6.35 -7.99 8.97
C THR A 229 4.97 -8.62 9.19
N HIS A 230 4.58 -9.57 8.34
CA HIS A 230 3.35 -10.34 8.55
C HIS A 230 3.37 -11.20 9.81
N ALA A 231 4.55 -11.59 10.31
CA ALA A 231 4.70 -12.35 11.55
C ALA A 231 4.49 -11.48 12.80
N GLU A 232 5.00 -10.25 12.76
CA GLU A 232 4.86 -9.24 13.83
C GLU A 232 4.30 -7.96 13.22
N PRO A 233 2.98 -7.89 12.95
CA PRO A 233 2.41 -6.88 12.07
C PRO A 233 2.21 -5.53 12.73
N ILE A 234 2.18 -5.48 14.07
CA ILE A 234 1.85 -4.25 14.82
C ILE A 234 2.88 -3.95 15.90
N TYR A 235 2.88 -2.69 16.30
CA TYR A 235 3.53 -2.19 17.52
C TYR A 235 2.70 -1.04 18.09
N GLU A 236 2.99 -0.66 19.33
CA GLU A 236 2.30 0.43 20.01
C GLU A 236 3.24 1.60 20.28
N VAL A 237 2.77 2.83 20.01
CA VAL A 237 3.45 4.09 20.39
C VAL A 237 2.43 4.98 21.09
N ASP A 238 2.74 5.40 22.32
CA ASP A 238 1.92 6.33 23.10
C ASP A 238 0.45 5.86 23.27
N GLY A 239 0.20 4.55 23.25
CA GLY A 239 -1.14 3.94 23.34
C GLY A 239 -1.87 3.82 22.01
N ILE A 240 -1.22 4.08 20.88
CA ILE A 240 -1.75 4.01 19.53
C ILE A 240 -1.12 2.82 18.79
N ILE A 241 -1.97 1.97 18.21
CA ILE A 241 -1.54 0.78 17.48
C ILE A 241 -1.12 1.17 16.07
N HIS A 242 0.07 0.73 15.65
CA HIS A 242 0.59 0.93 14.31
C HIS A 242 0.67 -0.40 13.57
N TYR A 243 0.03 -0.48 12.41
CA TYR A 243 0.17 -1.56 11.43
C TYR A 243 0.93 -1.01 10.22
N CYS A 244 2.18 -1.42 10.08
CA CYS A 244 3.11 -0.88 9.08
C CYS A 244 3.78 -2.00 8.28
N VAL A 245 3.01 -3.04 7.94
CA VAL A 245 3.53 -4.22 7.23
C VAL A 245 3.99 -3.84 5.82
N ALA A 246 5.26 -4.05 5.54
CA ALA A 246 5.79 -3.97 4.19
C ALA A 246 5.16 -5.08 3.32
N ASN A 247 4.80 -4.74 2.07
CA ASN A 247 4.15 -5.69 1.16
C ASN A 247 2.81 -6.25 1.70
N ILE A 248 1.91 -5.38 2.13
CA ILE A 248 0.54 -5.76 2.56
C ILE A 248 -0.14 -6.76 1.61
N PRO A 249 -0.07 -6.63 0.27
CA PRO A 249 -0.66 -7.60 -0.66
C PRO A 249 -0.14 -9.03 -0.53
N GLY A 250 1.01 -9.23 0.08
CA GLY A 250 1.58 -10.55 0.35
C GLY A 250 0.76 -11.42 1.32
N ALA A 251 -0.12 -10.82 2.12
CA ALA A 251 -1.03 -11.55 3.00
C ALA A 251 -2.13 -12.32 2.25
N VAL A 252 -2.44 -11.91 1.03
CA VAL A 252 -3.50 -12.51 0.20
C VAL A 252 -2.96 -12.93 -1.18
N PRO A 253 -2.01 -13.89 -1.21
CA PRO A 253 -1.24 -14.20 -2.43
C PRO A 253 -2.11 -14.72 -3.57
N CYS A 254 -3.19 -15.43 -3.29
CA CYS A 254 -4.12 -15.91 -4.32
C CYS A 254 -4.74 -14.72 -5.09
N THR A 255 -5.31 -13.75 -4.38
CA THR A 255 -5.90 -12.55 -4.99
C THR A 255 -4.84 -11.71 -5.69
N SER A 256 -3.72 -11.48 -5.02
CA SER A 256 -2.64 -10.62 -5.52
C SER A 256 -1.99 -11.16 -6.78
N THR A 257 -1.75 -12.48 -6.85
CA THR A 257 -1.17 -13.12 -8.03
C THR A 257 -2.10 -13.02 -9.24
N LEU A 258 -3.39 -13.31 -9.05
CA LEU A 258 -4.36 -13.21 -10.13
C LEU A 258 -4.51 -11.76 -10.63
N ALA A 259 -4.60 -10.80 -9.72
CA ALA A 259 -4.69 -9.39 -10.07
C ALA A 259 -3.45 -8.90 -10.83
N LEU A 260 -2.26 -9.27 -10.37
CA LEU A 260 -1.00 -8.89 -11.01
C LEU A 260 -0.84 -9.55 -12.37
N THR A 261 -1.09 -10.86 -12.48
CA THR A 261 -0.96 -11.58 -13.76
C THR A 261 -1.95 -11.05 -14.82
N ASN A 262 -3.17 -10.74 -14.45
CA ASN A 262 -4.13 -10.13 -15.36
C ASN A 262 -3.63 -8.80 -15.95
N ALA A 263 -2.91 -8.01 -15.14
CA ALA A 263 -2.36 -6.74 -15.60
C ALA A 263 -1.04 -6.89 -16.37
N THR A 264 -0.15 -7.81 -15.96
CA THR A 264 1.20 -7.92 -16.54
C THR A 264 1.26 -8.76 -17.81
N LEU A 265 0.40 -9.78 -17.94
CA LEU A 265 0.43 -10.70 -19.08
C LEU A 265 0.32 -9.99 -20.44
N PRO A 266 -0.57 -8.99 -20.67
CA PRO A 266 -0.63 -8.28 -21.95
C PRO A 266 0.66 -7.55 -22.31
N TYR A 267 1.44 -7.12 -21.32
CA TYR A 267 2.75 -6.48 -21.53
C TYR A 267 3.81 -7.54 -21.81
N ALA A 268 3.85 -8.62 -21.03
CA ALA A 268 4.81 -9.70 -21.23
C ALA A 268 4.72 -10.36 -22.63
N ILE A 269 3.51 -10.43 -23.20
CA ILE A 269 3.30 -10.98 -24.58
C ILE A 269 3.83 -10.01 -25.65
N ARG A 270 3.91 -8.72 -25.37
CA ARG A 270 4.39 -7.70 -26.32
C ARG A 270 5.90 -7.52 -26.30
N LEU A 271 6.56 -7.92 -25.24
CA LEU A 271 8.02 -7.92 -25.09
C LEU A 271 8.66 -9.09 -25.82
#